data_6e73b29c8b52740ec41d6de7d2a3cc4b
#
_entry.id   6e73b29c8b52740ec41d6de7d2a3cc4b
#
_cell.length_a   1.000
_cell.length_b   1.000
_cell.length_c   1.000
_cell.angle_alpha   90.00
_cell.angle_beta   90.00
_cell.angle_gamma   90.00
#
_symmetry.space_group_name_H-M   'P 1'
#
loop_
_entity.id
_entity.type
_entity.pdbx_description
1 polymer ?
#
loop_
_entity_poly.entity_id
_entity_poly.type
_entity_poly.pdbx_seq_one_letter_code
_entity_poly.pdbx_strand_id
1 'polypeptide(L)'
;MRRPYRVTPYSLQTADGQKTLGFLFTATGDEKTVVSIMHPREMSVAHYLVPAVLDAGCACWVQGPRSIGNDLRLEHEIALLDVAAGMQHLRTLGYRDVVLLGNSGGGALYAFYNQQARLAPAERLARTPAGRPVNLAEAELPLADGFILVSPHPGQGTILLNSLDASVVDENDPLSVDPTLDPFSSDNGYDPHTRTARYASEFIERYRAAQIRRAQRLDDFARQLIERKQAARRRLKGDAPTPADRRLAAHAPIFQVWRTDADLRAWDPSLDSSDRQAGSLWGNDPFVSNWGSVAFARVVTPESWLSTWSGLSSLASFEHCAASIVAPTLLLEYTGDQCAFPKDIEELFEKLGAADKTRIRVRGNHHGMALARGEPSGREIASRHIVEWLSVRFDTD
;
A
#
# COMPACT_ATOMS: atom_id res chain seq x y z
N MET A 1 21.50 18.94 -17.96
CA MET A 1 21.67 19.46 -16.56
C MET A 1 20.31 19.40 -15.90
N ARG A 2 20.20 18.89 -14.67
CA ARG A 2 18.93 18.95 -13.92
C ARG A 2 18.65 20.42 -13.56
N ARG A 3 17.40 20.85 -13.67
CA ARG A 3 17.00 22.20 -13.23
C ARG A 3 17.29 22.33 -11.73
N PRO A 4 17.82 23.47 -11.25
CA PRO A 4 17.92 23.73 -9.82
C PRO A 4 16.51 23.80 -9.23
N TYR A 5 16.34 23.32 -8.00
CA TYR A 5 15.06 23.35 -7.30
C TYR A 5 15.27 23.71 -5.83
N ARG A 6 14.22 24.27 -5.24
CA ARG A 6 14.14 24.53 -3.80
C ARG A 6 13.36 23.43 -3.13
N VAL A 7 13.72 23.08 -1.91
CA VAL A 7 12.96 22.17 -1.04
C VAL A 7 12.56 22.92 0.22
N THR A 8 11.26 22.96 0.49
CA THR A 8 10.70 23.61 1.68
C THR A 8 9.98 22.58 2.52
N PRO A 9 10.42 22.31 3.76
CA PRO A 9 9.74 21.40 4.68
C PRO A 9 8.53 22.10 5.33
N TYR A 10 7.45 21.35 5.54
CA TYR A 10 6.26 21.80 6.24
C TYR A 10 5.83 20.77 7.30
N SER A 11 5.48 21.27 8.48
CA SER A 11 4.79 20.48 9.50
C SER A 11 3.30 20.76 9.39
N LEU A 12 2.53 19.71 9.12
CA LEU A 12 1.07 19.79 8.98
C LEU A 12 0.40 19.26 10.25
N GLN A 13 -0.77 19.81 10.54
CA GLN A 13 -1.67 19.30 11.57
C GLN A 13 -2.88 18.67 10.89
N THR A 14 -3.20 17.43 11.24
CA THR A 14 -4.35 16.69 10.74
C THR A 14 -5.62 17.07 11.51
N ALA A 15 -6.80 16.75 10.97
CA ALA A 15 -8.09 17.05 11.59
C ALA A 15 -8.26 16.42 12.99
N ASP A 16 -7.58 15.30 13.27
CA ASP A 16 -7.55 14.67 14.60
C ASP A 16 -6.39 15.15 15.50
N GLY A 17 -5.74 16.27 15.12
CA GLY A 17 -4.72 16.96 15.91
C GLY A 17 -3.33 16.34 15.87
N GLN A 18 -3.10 15.31 15.04
CA GLN A 18 -1.77 14.72 14.89
C GLN A 18 -0.90 15.54 13.92
N LYS A 19 0.40 15.25 13.92
CA LYS A 19 1.35 15.93 13.03
C LYS A 19 1.85 14.97 11.96
N THR A 20 2.02 15.50 10.75
CA THR A 20 2.72 14.85 9.64
C THR A 20 3.66 15.85 8.96
N LEU A 21 4.59 15.35 8.17
CA LEU A 21 5.60 16.16 7.48
C LEU A 21 5.43 16.04 5.98
N GLY A 22 5.60 17.15 5.29
CA GLY A 22 5.70 17.19 3.84
C GLY A 22 6.85 18.09 3.38
N PHE A 23 7.30 17.82 2.16
CA PHE A 23 8.38 18.54 1.51
C PHE A 23 7.90 19.02 0.15
N LEU A 24 7.90 20.33 -0.04
CA LEU A 24 7.54 20.96 -1.30
C LEU A 24 8.80 21.23 -2.12
N PHE A 25 8.86 20.68 -3.32
CA PHE A 25 9.89 20.90 -4.32
C PHE A 25 9.34 21.86 -5.39
N THR A 26 10.03 22.97 -5.64
CA THR A 26 9.69 23.94 -6.66
C THR A 26 10.90 24.29 -7.49
N ALA A 27 10.73 24.46 -8.79
CA ALA A 27 11.78 24.92 -9.71
C ALA A 27 11.77 26.44 -9.90
N THR A 28 10.60 27.02 -10.11
CA THR A 28 10.40 28.46 -10.34
C THR A 28 9.77 29.14 -9.12
N GLY A 29 8.82 28.46 -8.46
CA GLY A 29 8.07 28.96 -7.31
C GLY A 29 6.73 29.58 -7.68
N ASP A 30 6.34 29.56 -8.95
CA ASP A 30 5.08 30.04 -9.49
C ASP A 30 4.26 28.96 -10.22
N GLU A 31 4.68 27.70 -10.07
CA GLU A 31 3.97 26.55 -10.62
C GLU A 31 2.50 26.52 -10.18
N LYS A 32 1.59 26.26 -11.13
CA LYS A 32 0.14 26.21 -10.89
C LYS A 32 -0.36 24.82 -10.57
N THR A 33 0.38 23.80 -11.00
CA THR A 33 0.10 22.39 -10.80
C THR A 33 1.09 21.81 -9.80
N VAL A 34 0.61 20.99 -8.87
CA VAL A 34 1.45 20.23 -7.95
C VAL A 34 1.12 18.75 -8.02
N VAL A 35 2.15 17.91 -8.09
CA VAL A 35 2.02 16.45 -7.98
C VAL A 35 2.33 16.02 -6.56
N SER A 36 1.36 15.41 -5.88
CA SER A 36 1.50 14.92 -4.51
C SER A 36 1.84 13.43 -4.49
N ILE A 37 2.93 13.09 -3.82
CA ILE A 37 3.42 11.72 -3.65
C ILE A 37 3.31 11.36 -2.17
N MET A 38 2.58 10.29 -1.85
CA MET A 38 2.52 9.72 -0.51
C MET A 38 2.39 8.20 -0.58
N HIS A 39 3.10 7.52 0.31
CA HIS A 39 2.99 6.09 0.54
C HIS A 39 2.53 5.86 2.00
N PRO A 40 1.66 4.87 2.30
CA PRO A 40 1.10 4.70 3.65
C PRO A 40 2.13 4.30 4.70
N ARG A 41 3.29 3.77 4.30
CA ARG A 41 4.33 3.24 5.20
C ARG A 41 5.64 4.01 5.18
N GLU A 42 5.91 4.78 4.12
CA GLU A 42 7.25 5.30 3.84
C GLU A 42 7.26 6.82 3.71
N MET A 43 8.38 7.40 4.08
CA MET A 43 8.72 8.79 3.75
C MET A 43 9.66 8.78 2.54
N SER A 44 9.12 9.04 1.38
CA SER A 44 9.86 8.99 0.12
C SER A 44 10.38 10.36 -0.31
N VAL A 45 11.00 11.13 0.59
CA VAL A 45 11.49 12.50 0.29
C VAL A 45 12.46 12.56 -0.90
N ALA A 46 13.17 11.47 -1.17
CA ALA A 46 14.04 11.32 -2.33
C ALA A 46 13.40 10.45 -3.42
N HIS A 47 12.07 10.51 -3.59
CA HIS A 47 11.37 9.70 -4.58
C HIS A 47 11.92 9.94 -5.99
N TYR A 48 12.18 8.84 -6.71
CA TYR A 48 12.88 8.87 -7.99
C TYR A 48 12.13 9.61 -9.12
N LEU A 49 10.84 9.86 -8.96
CA LEU A 49 10.00 10.61 -9.91
C LEU A 49 9.92 12.11 -9.63
N VAL A 50 10.44 12.61 -8.50
CA VAL A 50 10.48 14.05 -8.22
C VAL A 50 11.12 14.85 -9.36
N PRO A 51 12.28 14.42 -9.93
CA PRO A 51 12.86 15.13 -11.08
C PRO A 51 11.94 15.20 -12.30
N ALA A 52 11.23 14.13 -12.61
CA ALA A 52 10.30 14.10 -13.74
C ALA A 52 9.14 15.09 -13.57
N VAL A 53 8.60 15.20 -12.36
CA VAL A 53 7.54 16.16 -12.02
C VAL A 53 8.04 17.60 -12.21
N LEU A 54 9.24 17.91 -11.73
CA LEU A 54 9.85 19.23 -11.89
C LEU A 54 10.21 19.53 -13.34
N ASP A 55 10.66 18.53 -14.11
CA ASP A 55 10.96 18.68 -15.53
C ASP A 55 9.69 18.93 -16.37
N ALA A 56 8.52 18.46 -15.88
CA ALA A 56 7.21 18.77 -16.44
C ALA A 56 6.72 20.21 -16.15
N GLY A 57 7.45 21.02 -15.37
CA GLY A 57 7.01 22.36 -14.97
C GLY A 57 6.04 22.37 -13.79
N CYS A 58 5.84 21.24 -13.11
CA CYS A 58 4.99 21.13 -11.94
C CYS A 58 5.80 21.22 -10.64
N ALA A 59 5.20 21.73 -9.56
CA ALA A 59 5.73 21.52 -8.22
C ALA A 59 5.53 20.04 -7.79
N CYS A 60 6.37 19.57 -6.89
CA CYS A 60 6.23 18.23 -6.34
C CYS A 60 6.12 18.29 -4.81
N TRP A 61 5.08 17.67 -4.26
CA TRP A 61 4.88 17.52 -2.84
C TRP A 61 5.13 16.07 -2.45
N VAL A 62 6.03 15.83 -1.50
CA VAL A 62 6.29 14.49 -0.96
C VAL A 62 5.93 14.50 0.51
N GLN A 63 4.98 13.66 0.89
CA GLN A 63 4.46 13.58 2.24
C GLN A 63 4.69 12.21 2.87
N GLY A 64 5.06 12.20 4.16
CA GLY A 64 5.05 10.98 4.97
C GLY A 64 3.76 10.79 5.74
N PRO A 65 3.37 9.55 6.03
CA PRO A 65 2.31 9.28 6.99
C PRO A 65 2.77 9.55 8.42
N ARG A 66 1.84 9.69 9.36
CA ARG A 66 2.13 9.79 10.80
C ARG A 66 2.82 8.55 11.40
N SER A 67 2.77 7.41 10.68
CA SER A 67 3.27 6.11 11.13
C SER A 67 4.44 5.59 10.28
N ILE A 68 5.34 6.49 9.85
CA ILE A 68 6.48 6.13 9.00
C ILE A 68 7.25 4.93 9.58
N GLY A 69 7.41 3.87 8.75
CA GLY A 69 8.15 2.66 9.09
C GLY A 69 7.57 1.88 10.29
N ASN A 70 6.33 2.16 10.68
CA ASN A 70 5.72 1.57 11.86
C ASN A 70 4.42 0.84 11.54
N ASP A 71 4.52 -0.42 11.11
CA ASP A 71 3.39 -1.28 10.79
C ASP A 71 2.45 -1.53 11.98
N LEU A 72 2.96 -1.39 13.21
CA LEU A 72 2.16 -1.50 14.44
C LEU A 72 1.05 -0.44 14.56
N ARG A 73 1.23 0.70 13.91
CA ARG A 73 0.33 1.86 14.05
C ARG A 73 -0.36 2.22 12.75
N LEU A 74 -0.11 1.49 11.68
CA LEU A 74 -0.69 1.79 10.39
C LEU A 74 -2.15 1.33 10.33
N GLU A 75 -3.05 2.29 10.31
CA GLU A 75 -4.47 2.11 10.01
C GLU A 75 -4.79 3.01 8.81
N HIS A 76 -5.23 2.43 7.69
CA HIS A 76 -5.44 3.17 6.45
C HIS A 76 -6.51 4.26 6.59
N GLU A 77 -7.59 4.01 7.33
CA GLU A 77 -8.65 5.00 7.57
C GLU A 77 -8.12 6.24 8.28
N ILE A 78 -7.12 6.06 9.15
CA ILE A 78 -6.44 7.16 9.84
C ILE A 78 -5.47 7.88 8.89
N ALA A 79 -4.78 7.13 8.01
CA ALA A 79 -3.86 7.72 7.02
C ALA A 79 -4.60 8.64 6.02
N LEU A 80 -5.91 8.45 5.81
CA LEU A 80 -6.71 9.37 4.98
C LEU A 80 -6.70 10.80 5.53
N LEU A 81 -6.64 10.98 6.85
CA LEU A 81 -6.54 12.31 7.48
C LEU A 81 -5.18 12.95 7.20
N ASP A 82 -4.13 12.14 7.05
CA ASP A 82 -2.80 12.64 6.68
C ASP A 82 -2.80 13.12 5.22
N VAL A 83 -3.40 12.35 4.31
CA VAL A 83 -3.59 12.77 2.90
C VAL A 83 -4.39 14.07 2.85
N ALA A 84 -5.51 14.15 3.57
CA ALA A 84 -6.37 15.33 3.62
C ALA A 84 -5.60 16.60 4.05
N ALA A 85 -4.78 16.48 5.09
CA ALA A 85 -3.97 17.61 5.58
C ALA A 85 -3.00 18.13 4.50
N GLY A 86 -2.38 17.24 3.73
CA GLY A 86 -1.55 17.62 2.59
C GLY A 86 -2.33 18.29 1.47
N MET A 87 -3.46 17.71 1.08
CA MET A 87 -4.33 18.27 0.04
C MET A 87 -4.84 19.68 0.40
N GLN A 88 -5.32 19.86 1.64
CA GLN A 88 -5.77 21.17 2.14
C GLN A 88 -4.62 22.18 2.12
N HIS A 89 -3.43 21.78 2.59
CA HIS A 89 -2.26 22.65 2.60
C HIS A 89 -1.89 23.11 1.18
N LEU A 90 -1.86 22.20 0.21
CA LEU A 90 -1.55 22.52 -1.18
C LEU A 90 -2.57 23.50 -1.78
N ARG A 91 -3.88 23.32 -1.51
CA ARG A 91 -4.92 24.25 -1.91
C ARG A 91 -4.73 25.63 -1.25
N THR A 92 -4.35 25.68 0.03
CA THR A 92 -4.06 26.92 0.76
C THR A 92 -2.84 27.66 0.19
N LEU A 93 -1.85 26.93 -0.33
CA LEU A 93 -0.71 27.53 -1.04
C LEU A 93 -1.07 28.08 -2.43
N GLY A 94 -2.30 27.86 -2.92
CA GLY A 94 -2.83 28.42 -4.15
C GLY A 94 -2.62 27.52 -5.39
N TYR A 95 -2.23 26.26 -5.22
CA TYR A 95 -2.16 25.34 -6.34
C TYR A 95 -3.56 25.10 -6.92
N ARG A 96 -3.71 25.37 -8.23
CA ARG A 96 -4.96 25.19 -8.96
C ARG A 96 -5.25 23.71 -9.16
N ASP A 97 -4.24 22.99 -9.62
CA ASP A 97 -4.36 21.56 -9.94
C ASP A 97 -3.49 20.73 -8.98
N VAL A 98 -4.09 19.72 -8.36
CA VAL A 98 -3.41 18.77 -7.47
C VAL A 98 -3.56 17.37 -8.04
N VAL A 99 -2.46 16.81 -8.54
CA VAL A 99 -2.40 15.46 -9.10
C VAL A 99 -1.84 14.51 -8.05
N LEU A 100 -2.49 13.38 -7.82
CA LEU A 100 -2.03 12.37 -6.86
C LEU A 100 -1.20 11.31 -7.58
N LEU A 101 0.09 11.20 -7.22
CA LEU A 101 0.97 10.15 -7.71
C LEU A 101 1.10 9.04 -6.66
N GLY A 102 0.43 7.92 -6.92
CA GLY A 102 0.49 6.72 -6.08
C GLY A 102 1.45 5.68 -6.67
N ASN A 103 2.61 5.50 -6.03
CA ASN A 103 3.54 4.43 -6.37
C ASN A 103 3.30 3.25 -5.42
N SER A 104 3.23 2.01 -5.94
CA SER A 104 3.04 0.81 -5.13
C SER A 104 1.80 0.92 -4.22
N GLY A 105 1.97 0.80 -2.90
CA GLY A 105 0.91 0.97 -1.91
C GLY A 105 0.27 2.36 -1.87
N GLY A 106 0.93 3.37 -2.41
CA GLY A 106 0.37 4.71 -2.57
C GLY A 106 -0.83 4.75 -3.51
N GLY A 107 -0.89 3.84 -4.49
CA GLY A 107 -2.04 3.70 -5.39
C GLY A 107 -3.33 3.34 -4.63
N ALA A 108 -3.27 2.31 -3.79
CA ALA A 108 -4.42 1.89 -2.99
C ALA A 108 -4.82 2.95 -1.94
N LEU A 109 -3.83 3.62 -1.31
CA LEU A 109 -4.08 4.71 -0.37
C LEU A 109 -4.88 5.83 -1.05
N TYR A 110 -4.45 6.29 -2.22
CA TYR A 110 -5.10 7.38 -2.94
C TYR A 110 -6.45 6.98 -3.54
N ALA A 111 -6.60 5.74 -3.99
CA ALA A 111 -7.90 5.21 -4.41
C ALA A 111 -8.91 5.22 -3.25
N PHE A 112 -8.50 4.77 -2.07
CA PHE A 112 -9.33 4.76 -0.88
C PHE A 112 -9.65 6.18 -0.39
N TYR A 113 -8.64 7.07 -0.39
CA TYR A 113 -8.86 8.49 -0.10
C TYR A 113 -9.91 9.10 -1.03
N ASN A 114 -9.75 8.92 -2.34
CA ASN A 114 -10.65 9.48 -3.34
C ASN A 114 -12.07 8.96 -3.20
N GLN A 115 -12.23 7.65 -2.91
CA GLN A 115 -13.54 7.08 -2.64
C GLN A 115 -14.24 7.81 -1.48
N GLN A 116 -13.55 7.98 -0.34
CA GLN A 116 -14.11 8.67 0.81
C GLN A 116 -14.36 10.17 0.55
N ALA A 117 -13.48 10.80 -0.22
CA ALA A 117 -13.62 12.22 -0.57
C ALA A 117 -14.85 12.48 -1.47
N ARG A 118 -15.25 11.52 -2.30
CA ARG A 118 -16.42 11.62 -3.17
C ARG A 118 -17.75 11.34 -2.48
N LEU A 119 -17.73 10.71 -1.33
CA LEU A 119 -18.95 10.47 -0.54
C LEU A 119 -19.40 11.76 0.17
N ALA A 120 -20.73 11.92 0.33
CA ALA A 120 -21.24 12.93 1.22
C ALA A 120 -20.69 12.71 2.65
N PRO A 121 -20.41 13.76 3.43
CA PRO A 121 -19.82 13.62 4.76
C PRO A 121 -20.48 12.57 5.66
N ALA A 122 -21.80 12.49 5.66
CA ALA A 122 -22.56 11.52 6.46
C ALA A 122 -22.42 10.06 6.01
N GLU A 123 -21.96 9.82 4.77
CA GLU A 123 -21.78 8.48 4.19
C GLU A 123 -20.36 7.96 4.34
N ARG A 124 -19.44 8.83 4.79
CA ARG A 124 -18.02 8.47 4.99
C ARG A 124 -17.87 7.52 6.17
N LEU A 125 -16.80 6.75 6.16
CA LEU A 125 -16.51 5.79 7.22
C LEU A 125 -16.42 6.48 8.59
N ALA A 126 -17.20 5.96 9.54
CA ALA A 126 -17.21 6.41 10.92
C ALA A 126 -16.25 5.61 11.82
N ARG A 127 -15.83 4.42 11.39
CA ARG A 127 -14.98 3.50 12.17
C ARG A 127 -14.06 2.69 11.28
N THR A 128 -12.91 2.32 11.84
CA THR A 128 -12.01 1.31 11.24
C THR A 128 -12.61 -0.10 11.40
N PRO A 129 -12.10 -1.12 10.67
CA PRO A 129 -12.49 -2.52 10.86
C PRO A 129 -12.28 -3.04 12.29
N ALA A 130 -11.38 -2.43 13.04
CA ALA A 130 -11.15 -2.69 14.47
C ALA A 130 -12.15 -1.99 15.41
N GLY A 131 -13.09 -1.21 14.86
CA GLY A 131 -14.10 -0.46 15.60
C GLY A 131 -13.61 0.87 16.19
N ARG A 132 -12.37 1.31 15.88
CA ARG A 132 -11.87 2.61 16.30
C ARG A 132 -12.63 3.73 15.57
N PRO A 133 -13.15 4.76 16.29
CA PRO A 133 -13.77 5.90 15.62
C PRO A 133 -12.79 6.63 14.71
N VAL A 134 -13.27 7.02 13.53
CA VAL A 134 -12.56 7.88 12.57
C VAL A 134 -13.50 9.01 12.17
N ASN A 135 -13.06 10.25 12.33
CA ASN A 135 -13.92 11.40 12.12
C ASN A 135 -13.81 11.94 10.68
N LEU A 136 -14.05 11.08 9.67
CA LEU A 136 -14.01 11.48 8.27
C LEU A 136 -15.19 12.38 7.88
N ALA A 137 -16.31 12.28 8.59
CA ALA A 137 -17.48 13.13 8.33
C ALA A 137 -17.21 14.61 8.60
N GLU A 138 -16.38 14.94 9.60
CA GLU A 138 -16.01 16.31 9.96
C GLU A 138 -14.75 16.79 9.21
N ALA A 139 -14.00 15.89 8.59
CA ALA A 139 -12.79 16.25 7.85
C ALA A 139 -13.14 16.80 6.46
N GLU A 140 -12.49 17.90 6.09
CA GLU A 140 -12.48 18.33 4.70
C GLU A 140 -11.57 17.40 3.88
N LEU A 141 -12.10 16.79 2.83
CA LEU A 141 -11.37 15.87 1.93
C LEU A 141 -11.39 16.46 0.52
N PRO A 142 -10.41 17.32 0.13
CA PRO A 142 -10.36 17.88 -1.22
C PRO A 142 -10.17 16.79 -2.28
N LEU A 143 -10.87 16.94 -3.42
CA LEU A 143 -10.71 16.05 -4.56
C LEU A 143 -9.43 16.36 -5.33
N ALA A 144 -8.85 15.33 -5.94
CA ALA A 144 -7.74 15.45 -6.88
C ALA A 144 -8.23 15.76 -8.29
N ASP A 145 -7.39 16.47 -9.06
CA ASP A 145 -7.66 16.83 -10.45
C ASP A 145 -7.13 15.80 -11.45
N GLY A 146 -6.22 14.93 -11.00
CA GLY A 146 -5.68 13.81 -11.81
C GLY A 146 -4.96 12.78 -10.96
N PHE A 147 -4.68 11.62 -11.58
CA PHE A 147 -3.96 10.51 -10.95
C PHE A 147 -2.83 9.99 -11.83
N ILE A 148 -1.69 9.74 -11.21
CA ILE A 148 -0.58 8.98 -11.78
C ILE A 148 -0.36 7.77 -10.88
N LEU A 149 -0.53 6.58 -11.42
CA LEU A 149 -0.43 5.31 -10.71
C LEU A 149 0.79 4.55 -11.25
N VAL A 150 1.80 4.36 -10.44
CA VAL A 150 3.06 3.72 -10.86
C VAL A 150 3.22 2.39 -10.14
N SER A 151 3.17 1.29 -10.89
CA SER A 151 3.14 -0.07 -10.33
C SER A 151 2.23 -0.16 -9.09
N PRO A 152 0.97 0.32 -9.20
CA PRO A 152 0.04 0.24 -8.08
C PRO A 152 -0.26 -1.23 -7.83
N HIS A 153 -0.32 -1.60 -6.56
CA HIS A 153 -0.76 -2.94 -6.20
C HIS A 153 -2.19 -2.92 -5.63
N PRO A 154 -2.88 -4.07 -5.55
CA PRO A 154 -4.31 -4.11 -5.17
C PRO A 154 -4.61 -3.69 -3.73
N GLY A 155 -3.61 -3.37 -2.92
CA GLY A 155 -3.70 -2.98 -1.52
C GLY A 155 -2.89 -3.91 -0.63
N GLN A 156 -2.42 -3.39 0.50
CA GLN A 156 -1.57 -4.14 1.44
C GLN A 156 -2.25 -5.42 1.93
N GLY A 157 -3.54 -5.37 2.23
CA GLY A 157 -4.29 -6.54 2.67
C GLY A 157 -4.35 -7.63 1.60
N THR A 158 -4.64 -7.29 0.35
CA THR A 158 -4.71 -8.24 -0.76
C THR A 158 -3.35 -8.87 -1.06
N ILE A 159 -2.28 -8.05 -1.07
CA ILE A 159 -0.92 -8.58 -1.23
C ILE A 159 -0.59 -9.55 -0.10
N LEU A 160 -0.86 -9.16 1.14
CA LEU A 160 -0.52 -10.00 2.27
C LEU A 160 -1.30 -11.31 2.27
N LEU A 161 -2.60 -11.28 1.93
CA LEU A 161 -3.40 -12.50 1.79
C LEU A 161 -2.76 -13.48 0.81
N ASN A 162 -2.29 -12.98 -0.34
CA ASN A 162 -1.62 -13.79 -1.34
C ASN A 162 -0.22 -14.25 -0.92
N SER A 163 0.43 -13.50 -0.01
CA SER A 163 1.80 -13.76 0.46
C SER A 163 1.88 -14.54 1.77
N LEU A 164 0.75 -14.76 2.45
CA LEU A 164 0.72 -15.63 3.63
C LEU A 164 1.13 -17.06 3.27
N ASP A 165 2.12 -17.62 3.96
CA ASP A 165 2.44 -19.02 3.82
C ASP A 165 1.34 -19.89 4.46
N ALA A 166 0.60 -20.61 3.62
CA ALA A 166 -0.50 -21.45 4.03
C ALA A 166 -0.08 -22.66 4.88
N SER A 167 1.20 -23.01 4.87
CA SER A 167 1.75 -24.16 5.61
C SER A 167 1.96 -23.90 7.10
N VAL A 168 1.80 -22.65 7.59
CA VAL A 168 1.87 -22.34 9.03
C VAL A 168 0.72 -22.99 9.76
N VAL A 169 1.02 -23.94 10.65
CA VAL A 169 0.03 -24.70 11.44
C VAL A 169 -0.26 -24.03 12.77
N ASP A 170 0.80 -23.55 13.45
CA ASP A 170 0.73 -22.88 14.74
C ASP A 170 1.43 -21.51 14.67
N GLU A 171 0.68 -20.45 14.93
CA GLU A 171 1.23 -19.09 14.93
C GLU A 171 2.19 -18.82 16.11
N ASN A 172 2.22 -19.70 17.13
CA ASN A 172 3.19 -19.62 18.23
C ASN A 172 4.49 -20.39 17.95
N ASP A 173 4.51 -21.23 16.93
CA ASP A 173 5.71 -21.93 16.45
C ASP A 173 6.07 -21.48 15.04
N PRO A 174 7.08 -20.59 14.89
CA PRO A 174 7.49 -20.09 13.57
C PRO A 174 8.07 -21.16 12.65
N LEU A 175 8.41 -22.35 13.17
CA LEU A 175 8.96 -23.48 12.42
C LEU A 175 7.92 -24.54 12.08
N SER A 176 6.67 -24.37 12.55
CA SER A 176 5.59 -25.31 12.23
C SER A 176 5.27 -25.31 10.74
N VAL A 177 5.21 -26.49 10.12
CA VAL A 177 4.94 -26.65 8.68
C VAL A 177 3.99 -27.81 8.45
N ASP A 178 2.91 -27.55 7.71
CA ASP A 178 2.16 -28.62 7.03
C ASP A 178 2.87 -28.93 5.70
N PRO A 179 3.53 -30.11 5.56
CA PRO A 179 4.30 -30.44 4.37
C PRO A 179 3.44 -30.52 3.10
N THR A 180 2.12 -30.75 3.24
CA THR A 180 1.21 -30.82 2.08
C THR A 180 0.86 -29.43 1.53
N LEU A 181 1.18 -28.37 2.28
CA LEU A 181 0.95 -26.97 1.92
C LEU A 181 2.26 -26.15 1.83
N ASP A 182 3.43 -26.77 2.03
CA ASP A 182 4.70 -26.06 1.93
C ASP A 182 5.01 -25.68 0.48
N PRO A 183 4.97 -24.37 0.12
CA PRO A 183 5.20 -23.95 -1.26
C PRO A 183 6.67 -24.07 -1.67
N PHE A 184 7.58 -24.34 -0.72
CA PHE A 184 9.01 -24.47 -0.95
C PHE A 184 9.51 -25.92 -0.85
N SER A 185 8.58 -26.88 -0.79
CA SER A 185 8.88 -28.31 -0.88
C SER A 185 8.97 -28.75 -2.34
N SER A 186 9.96 -29.60 -2.64
CA SER A 186 10.08 -30.23 -3.95
C SER A 186 8.87 -31.15 -4.28
N ASP A 187 8.23 -31.72 -3.28
CA ASP A 187 7.03 -32.55 -3.45
C ASP A 187 5.83 -31.72 -3.95
N ASN A 188 5.85 -30.41 -3.72
CA ASN A 188 4.81 -29.47 -4.17
C ASN A 188 5.21 -28.67 -5.43
N GLY A 189 6.36 -28.98 -6.04
CA GLY A 189 6.78 -28.40 -7.32
C GLY A 189 7.83 -27.28 -7.24
N TYR A 190 8.46 -27.06 -6.08
CA TYR A 190 9.57 -26.11 -5.94
C TYR A 190 10.92 -26.81 -6.24
N ASP A 191 11.77 -26.15 -7.03
CA ASP A 191 13.14 -26.58 -7.28
C ASP A 191 14.13 -25.71 -6.47
N PRO A 192 14.78 -26.27 -5.43
CA PRO A 192 15.72 -25.52 -4.61
C PRO A 192 17.01 -25.15 -5.34
N HIS A 193 17.36 -25.80 -6.45
CA HIS A 193 18.56 -25.48 -7.22
C HIS A 193 18.37 -24.23 -8.08
N THR A 194 17.24 -24.14 -8.76
CA THR A 194 16.89 -22.97 -9.59
C THR A 194 16.15 -21.90 -8.81
N ARG A 195 15.63 -22.21 -7.61
CA ARG A 195 14.75 -21.36 -6.79
C ARG A 195 13.51 -20.92 -7.55
N THR A 196 12.97 -21.82 -8.37
CA THR A 196 11.74 -21.63 -9.12
C THR A 196 10.75 -22.72 -8.79
N ALA A 197 9.50 -22.50 -9.13
CA ALA A 197 8.47 -23.51 -8.94
C ALA A 197 7.67 -23.78 -10.22
N ARG A 198 7.01 -24.93 -10.23
CA ARG A 198 5.94 -25.32 -11.17
C ARG A 198 4.85 -26.00 -10.36
N TYR A 199 3.90 -25.20 -9.92
CA TYR A 199 2.81 -25.69 -9.07
C TYR A 199 1.71 -26.35 -9.90
N ALA A 200 1.24 -27.52 -9.46
CA ALA A 200 0.06 -28.16 -10.03
C ALA A 200 -1.22 -27.38 -9.65
N SER A 201 -2.24 -27.40 -10.52
CA SER A 201 -3.50 -26.67 -10.31
C SER A 201 -4.17 -27.05 -8.99
N GLU A 202 -4.17 -28.35 -8.65
CA GLU A 202 -4.76 -28.86 -7.41
C GLU A 202 -4.01 -28.36 -6.16
N PHE A 203 -2.68 -28.16 -6.26
CA PHE A 203 -1.91 -27.55 -5.19
C PHE A 203 -2.29 -26.06 -5.03
N ILE A 204 -2.37 -25.31 -6.14
CA ILE A 204 -2.71 -23.88 -6.13
C ILE A 204 -4.07 -23.67 -5.47
N GLU A 205 -5.10 -24.42 -5.86
CA GLU A 205 -6.44 -24.32 -5.30
C GLU A 205 -6.46 -24.60 -3.79
N ARG A 206 -5.80 -25.71 -3.39
CA ARG A 206 -5.70 -26.10 -1.97
C ARG A 206 -4.93 -25.05 -1.15
N TYR A 207 -3.84 -24.53 -1.70
CA TYR A 207 -3.00 -23.53 -1.07
C TYR A 207 -3.76 -22.20 -0.87
N ARG A 208 -4.42 -21.69 -1.92
CA ARG A 208 -5.22 -20.46 -1.84
C ARG A 208 -6.36 -20.57 -0.83
N ALA A 209 -7.07 -21.71 -0.80
CA ALA A 209 -8.08 -21.95 0.21
C ALA A 209 -7.50 -21.97 1.64
N ALA A 210 -6.29 -22.51 1.81
CA ALA A 210 -5.60 -22.53 3.10
C ALA A 210 -5.08 -21.13 3.53
N GLN A 211 -4.64 -20.28 2.60
CA GLN A 211 -4.30 -18.88 2.88
C GLN A 211 -5.51 -18.12 3.45
N ILE A 212 -6.69 -18.28 2.85
CA ILE A 212 -7.93 -17.66 3.34
C ILE A 212 -8.24 -18.14 4.76
N ARG A 213 -8.15 -19.46 5.01
CA ARG A 213 -8.38 -20.00 6.38
C ARG A 213 -7.36 -19.48 7.39
N ARG A 214 -6.09 -19.31 6.99
CA ARG A 214 -5.07 -18.71 7.86
C ARG A 214 -5.39 -17.24 8.17
N ALA A 215 -5.76 -16.45 7.16
CA ALA A 215 -6.17 -15.07 7.37
C ALA A 215 -7.38 -14.95 8.30
N GLN A 216 -8.37 -15.85 8.18
CA GLN A 216 -9.53 -15.91 9.08
C GLN A 216 -9.10 -16.17 10.53
N ARG A 217 -8.19 -17.14 10.78
CA ARG A 217 -7.68 -17.40 12.13
C ARG A 217 -6.98 -16.17 12.73
N LEU A 218 -6.19 -15.45 11.95
CA LEU A 218 -5.52 -14.22 12.38
C LEU A 218 -6.51 -13.09 12.64
N ASP A 219 -7.55 -12.95 11.82
CA ASP A 219 -8.64 -11.99 12.04
C ASP A 219 -9.39 -12.27 13.33
N ASP A 220 -9.75 -13.53 13.58
CA ASP A 220 -10.46 -13.95 14.80
C ASP A 220 -9.61 -13.70 16.03
N PHE A 221 -8.30 -14.00 15.96
CA PHE A 221 -7.38 -13.71 17.05
C PHE A 221 -7.28 -12.20 17.33
N ALA A 222 -7.15 -11.38 16.29
CA ALA A 222 -7.12 -9.93 16.44
C ALA A 222 -8.42 -9.40 17.07
N ARG A 223 -9.58 -9.87 16.62
CA ARG A 223 -10.89 -9.48 17.17
C ARG A 223 -11.04 -9.90 18.64
N GLN A 224 -10.57 -11.09 19.01
CA GLN A 224 -10.57 -11.55 20.41
C GLN A 224 -9.72 -10.63 21.30
N LEU A 225 -8.54 -10.21 20.85
CA LEU A 225 -7.69 -9.28 21.60
C LEU A 225 -8.37 -7.93 21.80
N ILE A 226 -9.03 -7.40 20.77
CA ILE A 226 -9.79 -6.15 20.84
C ILE A 226 -10.94 -6.28 21.81
N GLU A 227 -11.74 -7.36 21.74
CA GLU A 227 -12.89 -7.57 22.61
C GLU A 227 -12.48 -7.72 24.08
N ARG A 228 -11.40 -8.45 24.37
CA ARG A 228 -10.85 -8.55 25.74
C ARG A 228 -10.51 -7.18 26.32
N LYS A 229 -9.87 -6.33 25.52
CA LYS A 229 -9.53 -4.95 25.91
C LYS A 229 -10.77 -4.09 26.12
N GLN A 230 -11.74 -4.17 25.22
CA GLN A 230 -13.01 -3.44 25.33
C GLN A 230 -13.82 -3.90 26.54
N ALA A 231 -13.88 -5.21 26.81
CA ALA A 231 -14.53 -5.75 27.99
C ALA A 231 -13.91 -5.22 29.29
N ALA A 232 -12.58 -5.15 29.37
CA ALA A 232 -11.89 -4.53 30.51
C ALA A 232 -12.24 -3.04 30.65
N ARG A 233 -12.28 -2.28 29.52
CA ARG A 233 -12.69 -0.88 29.53
C ARG A 233 -14.14 -0.68 30.01
N ARG A 234 -15.05 -1.60 29.69
CA ARG A 234 -16.44 -1.58 30.20
C ARG A 234 -16.45 -1.83 31.71
N ARG A 235 -15.68 -2.81 32.21
CA ARG A 235 -15.59 -3.08 33.68
C ARG A 235 -14.99 -1.90 34.45
N LEU A 236 -14.06 -1.14 33.87
CA LEU A 236 -13.53 0.08 34.49
C LEU A 236 -14.58 1.17 34.73
N LYS A 237 -15.71 1.13 34.03
CA LYS A 237 -16.82 2.08 34.20
C LYS A 237 -17.86 1.56 35.23
N GLY A 238 -17.70 0.35 35.75
CA GLY A 238 -18.56 -0.23 36.78
C GLY A 238 -18.09 0.14 38.18
N ASP A 239 -18.84 -0.38 39.19
CA ASP A 239 -18.68 0.02 40.61
C ASP A 239 -17.42 -0.54 41.28
N ALA A 240 -16.82 -1.60 40.76
CA ALA A 240 -15.68 -2.28 41.40
C ALA A 240 -14.58 -2.70 40.39
N PRO A 241 -13.90 -1.76 39.73
CA PRO A 241 -12.85 -2.09 38.80
C PRO A 241 -11.62 -2.66 39.52
N THR A 242 -11.07 -3.74 38.98
CA THR A 242 -9.88 -4.38 39.53
C THR A 242 -8.58 -3.80 38.95
N PRO A 243 -7.41 -3.95 39.63
CA PRO A 243 -6.12 -3.62 39.04
C PRO A 243 -5.82 -4.41 37.77
N ALA A 244 -6.34 -5.63 37.61
CA ALA A 244 -6.21 -6.44 36.38
C ALA A 244 -6.98 -5.81 35.22
N ASP A 245 -8.18 -5.29 35.44
CA ASP A 245 -8.96 -4.58 34.45
C ASP A 245 -8.24 -3.31 33.96
N ARG A 246 -7.61 -2.57 34.88
CA ARG A 246 -6.82 -1.39 34.52
C ARG A 246 -5.63 -1.73 33.60
N ARG A 247 -4.90 -2.80 33.95
CA ARG A 247 -3.76 -3.27 33.11
C ARG A 247 -4.24 -3.73 31.73
N LEU A 248 -5.29 -4.53 31.68
CA LEU A 248 -5.82 -5.06 30.42
C LEU A 248 -6.43 -3.97 29.54
N ALA A 249 -7.11 -2.98 30.10
CA ALA A 249 -7.67 -1.85 29.38
C ALA A 249 -6.58 -0.93 28.78
N ALA A 250 -5.43 -0.81 29.46
CA ALA A 250 -4.28 -0.03 29.02
C ALA A 250 -3.37 -0.80 28.03
N HIS A 251 -3.36 -2.13 28.12
CA HIS A 251 -2.48 -2.98 27.32
C HIS A 251 -2.70 -2.79 25.81
N ALA A 252 -1.61 -2.62 25.05
CA ALA A 252 -1.61 -2.65 23.61
C ALA A 252 -1.04 -4.00 23.14
N PRO A 253 -1.89 -4.97 22.78
CA PRO A 253 -1.42 -6.26 22.33
C PRO A 253 -0.68 -6.13 21.00
N ILE A 254 0.38 -6.90 20.87
CA ILE A 254 1.21 -7.02 19.67
C ILE A 254 1.33 -8.51 19.39
N PHE A 255 1.24 -8.89 18.11
CA PHE A 255 1.47 -10.26 17.69
C PHE A 255 2.31 -10.33 16.43
N GLN A 256 2.92 -11.47 16.20
CA GLN A 256 3.74 -11.75 15.02
C GLN A 256 2.92 -12.50 13.97
N VAL A 257 3.22 -12.22 12.71
CA VAL A 257 2.70 -12.95 11.56
C VAL A 257 3.89 -13.53 10.82
N TRP A 258 4.03 -14.84 10.87
CA TRP A 258 5.16 -15.55 10.30
C TRP A 258 4.99 -15.77 8.80
N ARG A 259 6.12 -15.81 8.08
CA ARG A 259 6.19 -16.23 6.68
C ARG A 259 5.15 -15.54 5.81
N THR A 260 5.46 -14.32 5.43
CA THR A 260 4.61 -13.40 4.66
C THR A 260 5.21 -13.05 3.30
N ASP A 261 5.97 -13.99 2.71
CA ASP A 261 6.58 -13.84 1.39
C ASP A 261 6.44 -15.15 0.57
N ALA A 262 5.20 -15.64 0.47
CA ALA A 262 4.90 -16.93 -0.12
C ALA A 262 3.81 -16.86 -1.22
N ASP A 263 3.74 -15.73 -1.96
CA ASP A 263 2.88 -15.68 -3.15
C ASP A 263 3.44 -16.63 -4.21
N LEU A 264 2.62 -17.61 -4.61
CA LEU A 264 3.01 -18.63 -5.59
C LEU A 264 3.49 -18.03 -6.91
N ARG A 265 2.93 -16.87 -7.32
CA ARG A 265 3.31 -16.17 -8.57
C ARG A 265 4.72 -15.62 -8.54
N ALA A 266 5.25 -15.30 -7.36
CA ALA A 266 6.63 -14.85 -7.21
C ALA A 266 7.64 -15.97 -7.55
N TRP A 267 7.29 -17.20 -7.25
CA TRP A 267 8.17 -18.36 -7.39
C TRP A 267 7.90 -19.18 -8.65
N ASP A 268 6.66 -19.15 -9.16
CA ASP A 268 6.29 -19.71 -10.47
C ASP A 268 5.90 -18.59 -11.45
N PRO A 269 6.86 -18.07 -12.24
CA PRO A 269 6.58 -17.00 -13.22
C PRO A 269 5.58 -17.38 -14.31
N SER A 270 5.25 -18.66 -14.49
CA SER A 270 4.21 -19.06 -15.46
C SER A 270 2.79 -18.75 -15.00
N LEU A 271 2.62 -18.56 -13.69
CA LEU A 271 1.35 -18.12 -13.11
C LEU A 271 1.13 -16.63 -13.28
N ASP A 272 0.86 -16.11 -14.40
CA ASP A 272 0.80 -14.68 -14.73
C ASP A 272 2.12 -14.16 -15.34
N SER A 273 2.40 -14.58 -16.56
CA SER A 273 3.69 -14.39 -17.23
C SER A 273 4.02 -12.91 -17.52
N SER A 274 5.26 -12.54 -17.25
CA SER A 274 5.81 -11.19 -17.52
C SER A 274 7.34 -11.26 -17.71
N ASP A 275 8.01 -10.11 -17.74
CA ASP A 275 9.48 -10.03 -17.82
C ASP A 275 10.18 -10.32 -16.48
N ARG A 276 9.43 -10.58 -15.40
CA ARG A 276 10.02 -10.83 -14.07
C ARG A 276 10.76 -12.16 -14.00
N GLN A 277 11.81 -12.16 -13.21
CA GLN A 277 12.46 -13.39 -12.78
C GLN A 277 11.76 -13.94 -11.53
N ALA A 278 11.93 -15.25 -11.26
CA ALA A 278 11.48 -15.84 -10.00
C ALA A 278 12.13 -15.15 -8.80
N GLY A 279 11.36 -14.97 -7.74
CA GLY A 279 11.71 -14.24 -6.55
C GLY A 279 10.70 -13.13 -6.22
N SER A 280 10.86 -12.55 -5.05
CA SER A 280 10.00 -11.48 -4.54
C SER A 280 10.75 -10.15 -4.44
N LEU A 281 10.09 -9.11 -3.90
CA LEU A 281 10.72 -7.84 -3.55
C LEU A 281 11.90 -8.00 -2.57
N TRP A 282 11.93 -9.10 -1.82
CA TRP A 282 12.92 -9.37 -0.77
C TRP A 282 14.08 -10.22 -1.26
N GLY A 283 14.06 -10.62 -2.52
CA GLY A 283 15.11 -11.40 -3.14
C GLY A 283 14.63 -12.74 -3.71
N ASN A 284 15.59 -13.59 -4.06
CA ASN A 284 15.33 -14.88 -4.70
C ASN A 284 15.52 -16.09 -3.76
N ASP A 285 15.67 -15.85 -2.46
CA ASP A 285 15.78 -16.91 -1.46
C ASP A 285 14.58 -16.85 -0.50
N PRO A 286 13.58 -17.74 -0.67
CA PRO A 286 12.37 -17.73 0.12
C PRO A 286 12.61 -18.03 1.61
N PHE A 287 13.70 -18.71 1.96
CA PHE A 287 14.03 -19.00 3.35
C PHE A 287 14.51 -17.74 4.07
N VAL A 288 15.29 -16.90 3.39
CA VAL A 288 15.73 -15.62 3.96
C VAL A 288 14.55 -14.69 4.19
N SER A 289 13.64 -14.56 3.24
CA SER A 289 12.50 -13.66 3.38
C SER A 289 11.41 -14.19 4.33
N ASN A 290 11.17 -15.51 4.37
CA ASN A 290 10.10 -16.06 5.21
C ASN A 290 10.52 -16.33 6.66
N TRP A 291 11.77 -16.72 6.92
CA TRP A 291 12.27 -16.96 8.28
C TRP A 291 13.16 -15.84 8.82
N GLY A 292 13.58 -14.88 7.98
CA GLY A 292 14.30 -13.69 8.39
C GLY A 292 13.41 -12.57 8.91
N SER A 293 13.99 -11.39 9.07
CA SER A 293 13.33 -10.19 9.62
C SER A 293 12.67 -9.29 8.58
N VAL A 294 12.82 -9.60 7.29
CA VAL A 294 12.22 -8.83 6.19
C VAL A 294 10.81 -9.32 5.87
N ALA A 295 10.17 -8.75 4.87
CA ALA A 295 8.78 -8.94 4.43
C ALA A 295 7.75 -8.13 5.22
N PHE A 296 6.49 -8.16 4.76
CA PHE A 296 5.41 -7.32 5.28
C PHE A 296 4.83 -7.86 6.60
N ALA A 297 4.27 -6.95 7.41
CA ALA A 297 3.39 -7.26 8.55
C ALA A 297 3.97 -8.23 9.58
N ARG A 298 5.30 -8.29 9.76
CA ARG A 298 5.93 -9.24 10.70
C ARG A 298 5.52 -9.03 12.15
N VAL A 299 5.23 -7.80 12.53
CA VAL A 299 4.81 -7.42 13.87
C VAL A 299 3.70 -6.40 13.75
N VAL A 300 2.53 -6.71 14.29
CA VAL A 300 1.31 -5.92 14.14
C VAL A 300 0.56 -5.77 15.45
N THR A 301 -0.30 -4.74 15.54
CA THR A 301 -1.38 -4.69 16.52
C THR A 301 -2.65 -5.28 15.91
N PRO A 302 -3.64 -5.69 16.71
CA PRO A 302 -4.95 -6.09 16.18
C PRO A 302 -5.60 -5.03 15.29
N GLU A 303 -5.44 -3.75 15.65
CA GLU A 303 -5.99 -2.63 14.93
C GLU A 303 -5.32 -2.48 13.55
N SER A 304 -3.98 -2.50 13.48
CA SER A 304 -3.24 -2.39 12.21
C SER A 304 -3.44 -3.63 11.34
N TRP A 305 -3.56 -4.82 11.95
CA TRP A 305 -3.86 -6.04 11.21
C TRP A 305 -5.18 -5.92 10.46
N LEU A 306 -6.28 -5.64 11.16
CA LEU A 306 -7.62 -5.59 10.55
C LEU A 306 -7.79 -4.44 9.55
N SER A 307 -7.19 -3.28 9.82
CA SER A 307 -7.29 -2.11 8.95
C SER A 307 -6.41 -2.20 7.71
N THR A 308 -5.21 -2.77 7.84
CA THR A 308 -4.19 -2.66 6.80
C THR A 308 -3.83 -3.99 6.17
N TRP A 309 -3.57 -5.01 7.00
CA TRP A 309 -2.87 -6.21 6.58
C TRP A 309 -3.78 -7.41 6.29
N SER A 310 -4.97 -7.45 6.83
CA SER A 310 -5.92 -8.50 6.50
C SER A 310 -6.57 -8.25 5.15
N GLY A 311 -6.36 -9.15 4.19
CA GLY A 311 -7.07 -9.11 2.91
C GLY A 311 -8.56 -9.43 3.00
N LEU A 312 -9.05 -9.82 4.20
CA LEU A 312 -10.46 -10.12 4.45
C LEU A 312 -11.21 -8.95 5.11
N SER A 313 -10.51 -8.06 5.80
CA SER A 313 -11.13 -6.97 6.56
C SER A 313 -10.66 -5.58 6.20
N SER A 314 -9.49 -5.40 5.57
CA SER A 314 -9.01 -4.10 5.13
C SER A 314 -9.93 -3.47 4.09
N LEU A 315 -10.27 -2.20 4.29
CA LEU A 315 -11.08 -1.41 3.37
C LEU A 315 -10.26 -0.69 2.31
N ALA A 316 -8.94 -0.64 2.46
CA ALA A 316 -8.01 -0.01 1.52
C ALA A 316 -7.67 -0.97 0.35
N SER A 317 -8.71 -1.46 -0.33
CA SER A 317 -8.59 -2.25 -1.55
C SER A 317 -8.69 -1.33 -2.76
N PHE A 318 -7.66 -1.32 -3.60
CA PHE A 318 -7.70 -0.54 -4.84
C PHE A 318 -8.88 -0.99 -5.72
N GLU A 319 -9.06 -2.29 -5.83
CA GLU A 319 -10.13 -2.88 -6.65
C GLU A 319 -11.52 -2.33 -6.29
N HIS A 320 -11.84 -2.26 -4.99
CA HIS A 320 -13.12 -1.75 -4.51
C HIS A 320 -13.24 -0.22 -4.62
N CYS A 321 -12.12 0.49 -4.65
CA CYS A 321 -12.10 1.95 -4.69
C CYS A 321 -11.91 2.52 -6.09
N ALA A 322 -11.41 1.74 -7.04
CA ALA A 322 -10.99 2.19 -8.37
C ALA A 322 -12.08 2.92 -9.16
N ALA A 323 -13.32 2.46 -9.09
CA ALA A 323 -14.46 3.08 -9.79
C ALA A 323 -14.71 4.54 -9.36
N SER A 324 -14.27 4.93 -8.17
CA SER A 324 -14.37 6.32 -7.69
C SER A 324 -13.39 7.28 -8.37
N ILE A 325 -12.31 6.76 -8.96
CA ILE A 325 -11.31 7.56 -9.68
C ILE A 325 -11.88 7.88 -11.06
N VAL A 326 -12.41 9.08 -11.22
CA VAL A 326 -13.02 9.56 -12.48
C VAL A 326 -12.24 10.69 -13.14
N ALA A 327 -11.26 11.28 -12.45
CA ALA A 327 -10.35 12.27 -13.00
C ALA A 327 -9.37 11.62 -13.99
N PRO A 328 -8.73 12.40 -14.90
CA PRO A 328 -7.72 11.89 -15.83
C PRO A 328 -6.67 11.04 -15.12
N THR A 329 -6.36 9.86 -15.65
CA THR A 329 -5.50 8.89 -14.97
C THR A 329 -4.47 8.27 -15.91
N LEU A 330 -3.19 8.35 -15.50
CA LEU A 330 -2.09 7.61 -16.10
C LEU A 330 -1.75 6.42 -15.20
N LEU A 331 -1.74 5.21 -15.74
CA LEU A 331 -1.24 4.01 -15.08
C LEU A 331 0.03 3.52 -15.79
N LEU A 332 1.13 3.46 -15.05
CA LEU A 332 2.42 2.93 -15.50
C LEU A 332 2.66 1.57 -14.84
N GLU A 333 2.81 0.55 -15.66
CA GLU A 333 3.14 -0.83 -15.25
C GLU A 333 4.61 -1.11 -15.54
N TYR A 334 5.36 -1.58 -14.55
CA TYR A 334 6.68 -2.15 -14.79
C TYR A 334 6.56 -3.65 -15.07
N THR A 335 7.02 -4.09 -16.26
CA THR A 335 6.79 -5.46 -16.74
C THR A 335 7.60 -6.54 -16.02
N GLY A 336 8.64 -6.18 -15.29
CA GLY A 336 9.43 -7.05 -14.44
C GLY A 336 9.08 -6.95 -12.96
N ASP A 337 7.90 -6.45 -12.63
CA ASP A 337 7.45 -6.27 -11.24
C ASP A 337 7.21 -7.63 -10.57
N GLN A 338 7.70 -7.75 -9.34
CA GLN A 338 7.60 -8.93 -8.49
C GLN A 338 6.56 -8.79 -7.36
N CYS A 339 5.76 -7.70 -7.39
CA CYS A 339 4.76 -7.37 -6.39
C CYS A 339 3.40 -7.01 -7.00
N ALA A 340 3.40 -6.18 -8.05
CA ALA A 340 2.22 -5.85 -8.83
C ALA A 340 2.22 -6.67 -10.13
N PHE A 341 1.43 -7.73 -10.16
CA PHE A 341 1.43 -8.68 -11.27
C PHE A 341 0.54 -8.21 -12.42
N PRO A 342 0.80 -8.63 -13.69
CA PRO A 342 0.11 -8.13 -14.87
C PRO A 342 -1.42 -8.21 -14.80
N LYS A 343 -1.98 -9.33 -14.31
CA LYS A 343 -3.44 -9.50 -14.16
C LYS A 343 -4.01 -8.54 -13.13
N ASP A 344 -3.34 -8.37 -12.00
CA ASP A 344 -3.77 -7.42 -10.98
C ASP A 344 -3.83 -6.00 -11.58
N ILE A 345 -2.79 -5.59 -12.32
CA ILE A 345 -2.72 -4.27 -12.97
C ILE A 345 -3.81 -4.09 -14.04
N GLU A 346 -4.07 -5.12 -14.83
CA GLU A 346 -5.12 -5.10 -15.87
C GLU A 346 -6.49 -4.92 -15.23
N GLU A 347 -6.81 -5.72 -14.22
CA GLU A 347 -8.07 -5.63 -13.48
C GLU A 347 -8.25 -4.26 -12.81
N LEU A 348 -7.19 -3.71 -12.21
CA LEU A 348 -7.23 -2.38 -11.61
C LEU A 348 -7.49 -1.30 -12.66
N PHE A 349 -6.82 -1.38 -13.83
CA PHE A 349 -7.01 -0.42 -14.91
C PHE A 349 -8.43 -0.47 -15.47
N GLU A 350 -8.99 -1.66 -15.68
CA GLU A 350 -10.35 -1.83 -16.18
C GLU A 350 -11.38 -1.22 -15.23
N LYS A 351 -11.20 -1.39 -13.91
CA LYS A 351 -12.09 -0.88 -12.86
C LYS A 351 -12.02 0.63 -12.62
N LEU A 352 -10.99 1.33 -13.14
CA LEU A 352 -10.94 2.79 -13.05
C LEU A 352 -12.16 3.43 -13.71
N GLY A 353 -12.86 4.32 -12.98
CA GLY A 353 -14.02 5.05 -13.47
C GLY A 353 -13.70 6.20 -14.43
N ALA A 354 -12.42 6.54 -14.61
CA ALA A 354 -11.99 7.61 -15.49
C ALA A 354 -12.26 7.31 -16.95
N ALA A 355 -12.90 8.25 -17.66
CA ALA A 355 -13.09 8.19 -19.12
C ALA A 355 -11.75 8.48 -19.86
N ASP A 356 -10.96 9.43 -19.35
CA ASP A 356 -9.60 9.69 -19.81
C ASP A 356 -8.62 8.89 -18.96
N LYS A 357 -8.33 7.66 -19.38
CA LYS A 357 -7.35 6.79 -18.75
C LYS A 357 -6.39 6.17 -19.74
N THR A 358 -5.11 6.15 -19.39
CA THR A 358 -4.04 5.60 -20.23
C THR A 358 -3.23 4.60 -19.44
N ARG A 359 -3.00 3.38 -19.98
CA ARG A 359 -2.06 2.39 -19.44
C ARG A 359 -0.82 2.32 -20.32
N ILE A 360 0.34 2.40 -19.68
CA ILE A 360 1.64 2.29 -20.36
C ILE A 360 2.46 1.20 -19.66
N ARG A 361 2.99 0.27 -20.46
CA ARG A 361 3.86 -0.81 -19.99
C ARG A 361 5.32 -0.43 -20.23
N VAL A 362 6.11 -0.47 -19.19
CA VAL A 362 7.53 -0.08 -19.19
C VAL A 362 8.37 -1.22 -18.66
N ARG A 363 9.42 -1.60 -19.38
CA ARG A 363 10.34 -2.63 -18.92
C ARG A 363 11.15 -2.13 -17.71
N GLY A 364 11.09 -2.84 -16.60
CA GLY A 364 11.75 -2.51 -15.34
C GLY A 364 11.21 -3.37 -14.20
N ASN A 365 11.93 -3.42 -13.08
CA ASN A 365 11.45 -4.06 -11.85
C ASN A 365 10.44 -3.15 -11.11
N HIS A 366 9.94 -3.58 -9.94
CA HIS A 366 8.98 -2.83 -9.12
C HIS A 366 9.36 -1.35 -8.88
N HIS A 367 10.64 -1.06 -8.82
CA HIS A 367 11.19 0.30 -8.64
C HIS A 367 11.68 0.95 -9.95
N GLY A 368 11.34 0.37 -11.10
CA GLY A 368 11.73 0.87 -12.41
C GLY A 368 13.22 0.72 -12.74
N MET A 369 13.97 -0.11 -12.01
CA MET A 369 15.36 -0.41 -12.38
C MET A 369 15.39 -1.33 -13.61
N ALA A 370 16.47 -1.23 -14.40
CA ALA A 370 16.71 -2.12 -15.53
C ALA A 370 16.74 -3.60 -15.06
N LEU A 371 16.18 -4.50 -15.87
CA LEU A 371 16.12 -5.94 -15.57
C LEU A 371 17.44 -6.66 -15.92
N ALA A 372 18.22 -6.10 -16.87
CA ALA A 372 19.52 -6.62 -17.25
C ALA A 372 20.55 -5.51 -17.38
N ARG A 373 21.83 -5.90 -17.30
CA ARG A 373 22.95 -4.97 -17.46
C ARG A 373 22.96 -4.37 -18.86
N GLY A 374 23.03 -3.05 -18.95
CA GLY A 374 23.08 -2.32 -20.23
C GLY A 374 21.71 -1.97 -20.83
N GLU A 375 20.61 -2.39 -20.23
CA GLU A 375 19.27 -1.94 -20.58
C GLU A 375 19.01 -0.51 -20.08
N PRO A 376 18.15 0.26 -20.77
CA PRO A 376 17.67 1.54 -20.26
C PRO A 376 16.93 1.36 -18.94
N SER A 377 17.06 2.34 -18.06
CA SER A 377 16.26 2.35 -16.83
C SER A 377 14.79 2.58 -17.14
N GLY A 378 13.90 1.73 -16.61
CA GLY A 378 12.46 1.92 -16.68
C GLY A 378 12.02 3.24 -16.04
N ARG A 379 12.77 3.76 -15.05
CA ARG A 379 12.54 5.09 -14.44
C ARG A 379 12.62 6.21 -15.46
N GLU A 380 13.61 6.17 -16.36
CA GLU A 380 13.79 7.20 -17.41
C GLU A 380 12.66 7.15 -18.43
N ILE A 381 12.20 5.94 -18.78
CA ILE A 381 11.09 5.75 -19.70
C ILE A 381 9.79 6.24 -19.06
N ALA A 382 9.50 5.81 -17.84
CA ALA A 382 8.33 6.25 -17.06
C ALA A 382 8.32 7.78 -16.87
N SER A 383 9.48 8.38 -16.57
CA SER A 383 9.61 9.83 -16.42
C SER A 383 9.19 10.59 -17.68
N ARG A 384 9.59 10.14 -18.88
CA ARG A 384 9.18 10.78 -20.14
C ARG A 384 7.65 10.73 -20.32
N HIS A 385 7.02 9.61 -20.04
CA HIS A 385 5.57 9.48 -20.14
C HIS A 385 4.84 10.35 -19.12
N ILE A 386 5.39 10.50 -17.91
CA ILE A 386 4.82 11.39 -16.88
C ILE A 386 4.90 12.85 -17.34
N VAL A 387 6.07 13.28 -17.84
CA VAL A 387 6.25 14.65 -18.36
C VAL A 387 5.26 14.93 -19.48
N GLU A 388 5.18 14.06 -20.49
CA GLU A 388 4.26 14.20 -21.61
C GLU A 388 2.79 14.24 -21.14
N TRP A 389 2.40 13.33 -20.25
CA TRP A 389 1.02 13.24 -19.78
C TRP A 389 0.60 14.48 -18.97
N LEU A 390 1.49 15.01 -18.11
CA LEU A 390 1.25 16.22 -17.32
C LEU A 390 1.13 17.45 -18.23
N SER A 391 2.08 17.65 -19.18
CA SER A 391 2.12 18.84 -20.04
C SER A 391 0.93 18.94 -21.00
N VAL A 392 0.25 17.83 -21.31
CA VAL A 392 -0.95 17.83 -22.17
C VAL A 392 -2.23 18.18 -21.39
N ARG A 393 -2.27 17.91 -20.08
CA ARG A 393 -3.51 17.96 -19.29
C ARG A 393 -3.57 19.06 -18.26
N PHE A 394 -2.43 19.55 -17.83
CA PHE A 394 -2.34 20.55 -16.77
C PHE A 394 -1.50 21.74 -17.20
N ASP A 395 -1.73 22.87 -16.54
CA ASP A 395 -0.91 24.06 -16.75
C ASP A 395 0.48 23.84 -16.13
N THR A 396 1.47 23.80 -16.99
CA THR A 396 2.87 23.52 -16.65
C THR A 396 3.80 24.71 -16.98
N ASP A 397 3.21 25.86 -17.38
CA ASP A 397 3.94 27.11 -17.68
C ASP A 397 4.14 27.99 -16.42
#